data_de7d03fc52515f6a8c690db38f57fd24
#
_entry.id   de7d03fc52515f6a8c690db38f57fd24
#
_cell.length_a   1.000
_cell.length_b   1.000
_cell.length_c   1.000
_cell.angle_alpha   90.00
_cell.angle_beta   90.00
_cell.angle_gamma   90.00
#
_symmetry.space_group_name_H-M   'P 1'
#
loop_
_entity.id
_entity.type
_entity.pdbx_description
1 polymer ?
#
loop_
_entity_poly.entity_id
_entity_poly.type
_entity_poly.pdbx_seq_one_letter_code
_entity_poly.pdbx_strand_id
1 'polypeptide(L)'
;MLVKEGEYLFLEGDKASSLVIVKSGMLVGTSKQFRKSKFQNFGPGSLIGEFSILESRPREYTVRAAENSGVLFIEQKDLMRELEHKPGWFRSTLSFLASHCHTAEENSRKMRIVQALPALLFLFKNHLEASGSDNITLALLQQKMLVLDNVDYADTEKLLQILEGLEMLRIEGDLVRVSNLQIVPMLYDALQFRALNKQVSPDILPITDQLVLTTFVKAVRENGISIRGTRTTVGADLFIAQAKKTMFGSLTMRTLAPLLQNGILEAEPAYSEATTLETIKSISGDFEHILDLLELNRIFPLLDKKLV
;
A
#
# COMPACT_ATOMS: atom_id res chain seq x y z
N MET A 1 -12.46 -10.97 40.52
CA MET A 1 -13.67 -11.58 39.93
C MET A 1 -13.26 -12.84 39.18
N LEU A 2 -14.07 -13.88 39.20
CA LEU A 2 -13.88 -15.09 38.38
C LEU A 2 -14.74 -14.94 37.12
N VAL A 3 -14.17 -15.19 35.96
CA VAL A 3 -14.84 -15.20 34.66
C VAL A 3 -14.77 -16.62 34.13
N LYS A 4 -15.91 -17.19 33.78
CA LYS A 4 -15.98 -18.58 33.29
C LYS A 4 -15.55 -18.65 31.82
N GLU A 5 -15.07 -19.83 31.42
CA GLU A 5 -14.77 -20.11 30.02
C GLU A 5 -15.95 -19.73 29.11
N GLY A 6 -15.68 -19.02 28.02
CA GLY A 6 -16.67 -18.53 27.06
C GLY A 6 -17.35 -17.21 27.39
N GLU A 7 -17.29 -16.74 28.65
CA GLU A 7 -17.87 -15.44 29.03
C GLU A 7 -17.12 -14.25 28.42
N TYR A 8 -17.89 -13.24 28.01
CA TYR A 8 -17.35 -11.99 27.49
C TYR A 8 -17.14 -10.97 28.61
N LEU A 9 -15.99 -10.32 28.61
CA LEU A 9 -15.70 -9.21 29.53
C LEU A 9 -16.27 -7.89 29.02
N PHE A 10 -16.08 -7.63 27.73
CA PHE A 10 -16.58 -6.45 27.01
C PHE A 10 -16.49 -6.67 25.51
N LEU A 11 -17.20 -5.84 24.75
CA LEU A 11 -17.22 -5.87 23.29
C LEU A 11 -16.38 -4.71 22.71
N GLU A 12 -15.84 -4.95 21.52
CA GLU A 12 -15.20 -3.92 20.72
C GLU A 12 -16.17 -2.76 20.46
N GLY A 13 -15.69 -1.53 20.63
CA GLY A 13 -16.47 -0.31 20.48
C GLY A 13 -17.20 0.12 21.76
N ASP A 14 -17.25 -0.72 22.80
CA ASP A 14 -17.84 -0.34 24.08
C ASP A 14 -17.09 0.83 24.71
N LYS A 15 -17.81 1.67 25.46
CA LYS A 15 -17.18 2.71 26.27
C LYS A 15 -16.34 2.09 27.36
N ALA A 16 -15.06 2.46 27.41
CA ALA A 16 -14.17 1.98 28.45
C ALA A 16 -14.48 2.65 29.79
N SER A 17 -14.79 1.83 30.80
CA SER A 17 -15.06 2.27 32.16
C SER A 17 -14.11 1.68 33.19
N SER A 18 -13.31 0.68 32.81
CA SER A 18 -12.40 -0.03 33.72
C SER A 18 -11.16 -0.55 32.99
N LEU A 19 -10.07 -0.64 33.72
CA LEU A 19 -8.85 -1.35 33.36
C LEU A 19 -8.97 -2.79 33.91
N VAL A 20 -8.47 -3.77 33.17
CA VAL A 20 -8.52 -5.18 33.59
C VAL A 20 -7.11 -5.74 33.72
N ILE A 21 -6.82 -6.37 34.87
CA ILE A 21 -5.59 -7.12 35.12
C ILE A 21 -5.93 -8.60 35.18
N VAL A 22 -5.29 -9.42 34.37
CA VAL A 22 -5.44 -10.90 34.41
C VAL A 22 -4.58 -11.43 35.56
N LYS A 23 -5.20 -12.12 36.52
CA LYS A 23 -4.52 -12.74 37.66
C LYS A 23 -4.18 -14.20 37.39
N SER A 24 -5.09 -14.93 36.74
CA SER A 24 -4.93 -16.33 36.36
C SER A 24 -5.80 -16.65 35.16
N GLY A 25 -5.49 -17.74 34.46
CA GLY A 25 -6.21 -18.13 33.25
C GLY A 25 -5.77 -17.40 31.99
N MET A 26 -6.58 -17.51 30.94
CA MET A 26 -6.32 -16.97 29.63
C MET A 26 -7.55 -16.27 29.08
N LEU A 27 -7.38 -15.02 28.63
CA LEU A 27 -8.38 -14.28 27.88
C LEU A 27 -7.94 -14.11 26.42
N VAL A 28 -8.91 -14.07 25.51
CA VAL A 28 -8.67 -13.83 24.07
C VAL A 28 -9.40 -12.59 23.63
N GLY A 29 -8.66 -11.66 23.08
CA GLY A 29 -9.17 -10.46 22.41
C GLY A 29 -9.37 -10.72 20.92
N THR A 30 -10.52 -10.31 20.40
CA THR A 30 -10.82 -10.35 18.97
C THR A 30 -11.29 -8.97 18.51
N SER A 31 -10.82 -8.51 17.35
CA SER A 31 -11.27 -7.25 16.77
C SER A 31 -11.99 -7.50 15.46
N LYS A 32 -13.14 -6.80 15.27
CA LYS A 32 -13.95 -6.84 14.05
C LYS A 32 -13.54 -5.80 13.01
N GLN A 33 -12.62 -4.89 13.33
CA GLN A 33 -12.10 -3.91 12.36
C GLN A 33 -11.52 -4.58 11.10
N PHE A 34 -11.38 -5.90 11.15
CA PHE A 34 -10.93 -6.74 10.06
C PHE A 34 -11.93 -7.87 9.84
N ARG A 35 -12.27 -8.16 8.58
CA ARG A 35 -13.19 -9.25 8.19
C ARG A 35 -12.83 -10.64 8.78
N LYS A 36 -11.55 -10.82 9.20
CA LYS A 36 -11.12 -11.98 10.02
C LYS A 36 -10.49 -11.46 11.30
N SER A 37 -10.98 -11.96 12.43
CA SER A 37 -10.63 -11.49 13.77
C SER A 37 -9.13 -11.60 14.06
N LYS A 38 -8.51 -10.49 14.47
CA LYS A 38 -7.17 -10.53 15.08
C LYS A 38 -7.34 -11.14 16.47
N PHE A 39 -6.59 -12.19 16.76
CA PHE A 39 -6.56 -12.82 18.07
C PHE A 39 -5.38 -12.30 18.87
N GLN A 40 -5.65 -11.84 20.08
CA GLN A 40 -4.62 -11.50 21.06
C GLN A 40 -4.86 -12.26 22.35
N ASN A 41 -3.84 -12.95 22.81
CA ASN A 41 -3.91 -13.72 24.06
C ASN A 41 -3.43 -12.87 25.23
N PHE A 42 -4.20 -12.87 26.31
CA PHE A 42 -3.91 -12.17 27.54
C PHE A 42 -3.80 -13.19 28.68
N GLY A 43 -2.58 -13.52 29.07
CA GLY A 43 -2.27 -14.39 30.19
C GLY A 43 -2.09 -13.63 31.51
N PRO A 44 -1.72 -14.35 32.60
CA PRO A 44 -1.47 -13.72 33.88
C PRO A 44 -0.45 -12.57 33.82
N GLY A 45 -0.77 -11.45 34.47
CA GLY A 45 0.01 -10.23 34.42
C GLY A 45 -0.35 -9.29 33.26
N SER A 46 -1.13 -9.71 32.27
CA SER A 46 -1.58 -8.84 31.18
C SER A 46 -2.50 -7.74 31.70
N LEU A 47 -2.34 -6.57 31.11
CA LEU A 47 -3.17 -5.39 31.30
C LEU A 47 -4.04 -5.23 30.03
N ILE A 48 -5.33 -4.91 30.22
CA ILE A 48 -6.27 -4.78 29.09
C ILE A 48 -7.06 -3.48 29.25
N GLY A 49 -7.04 -2.66 28.19
CA GLY A 49 -7.80 -1.41 28.11
C GLY A 49 -7.10 -0.21 28.71
N GLU A 50 -5.77 -0.25 28.85
CA GLU A 50 -4.93 0.86 29.33
C GLU A 50 -5.05 2.09 28.41
N PHE A 51 -4.98 1.92 27.09
CA PHE A 51 -5.15 3.02 26.14
C PHE A 51 -6.59 3.57 26.17
N SER A 52 -7.57 2.67 26.25
CA SER A 52 -8.98 3.08 26.30
C SER A 52 -9.28 3.96 27.52
N ILE A 53 -8.66 3.69 28.66
CA ILE A 53 -8.86 4.45 29.89
C ILE A 53 -8.06 5.76 29.92
N LEU A 54 -6.77 5.70 29.56
CA LEU A 54 -5.87 6.85 29.62
C LEU A 54 -6.16 7.89 28.53
N GLU A 55 -6.59 7.44 27.35
CA GLU A 55 -6.89 8.28 26.19
C GLU A 55 -8.39 8.49 25.95
N SER A 56 -9.26 7.93 26.83
CA SER A 56 -10.72 8.00 26.70
C SER A 56 -11.25 7.47 25.37
N ARG A 57 -10.66 6.37 24.88
CA ARG A 57 -11.03 5.69 23.62
C ARG A 57 -12.01 4.53 23.88
N PRO A 58 -12.80 4.11 22.87
CA PRO A 58 -13.58 2.87 22.94
C PRO A 58 -12.67 1.63 23.09
N ARG A 59 -13.27 0.50 23.49
CA ARG A 59 -12.58 -0.79 23.53
C ARG A 59 -12.12 -1.22 22.14
N GLU A 60 -10.85 -1.57 22.01
CA GLU A 60 -10.25 -2.00 20.72
C GLU A 60 -10.55 -3.46 20.39
N TYR A 61 -10.89 -4.26 21.40
CA TYR A 61 -11.15 -5.69 21.25
C TYR A 61 -12.44 -6.09 21.94
N THR A 62 -13.11 -7.08 21.35
CA THR A 62 -14.03 -7.96 22.08
C THR A 62 -13.19 -8.97 22.86
N VAL A 63 -13.31 -9.00 24.19
CA VAL A 63 -12.50 -9.88 25.05
C VAL A 63 -13.38 -10.95 25.68
N ARG A 64 -12.97 -12.21 25.52
CA ARG A 64 -13.63 -13.41 26.02
C ARG A 64 -12.66 -14.28 26.80
N ALA A 65 -13.15 -14.97 27.82
CA ALA A 65 -12.36 -15.97 28.53
C ALA A 65 -12.20 -17.24 27.67
N ALA A 66 -10.95 -17.66 27.43
CA ALA A 66 -10.63 -18.92 26.78
C ALA A 66 -10.66 -20.11 27.75
N GLU A 67 -10.49 -19.83 29.04
CA GLU A 67 -10.59 -20.76 30.16
C GLU A 67 -11.05 -19.98 31.41
N ASN A 68 -11.39 -20.67 32.47
CA ASN A 68 -11.76 -20.02 33.71
C ASN A 68 -10.65 -19.08 34.19
N SER A 69 -10.93 -17.81 34.25
CA SER A 69 -9.92 -16.78 34.46
C SER A 69 -10.25 -15.89 35.64
N GLY A 70 -9.24 -15.62 36.46
CA GLY A 70 -9.32 -14.64 37.54
C GLY A 70 -8.88 -13.26 37.06
N VAL A 71 -9.74 -12.23 37.19
CA VAL A 71 -9.45 -10.88 36.78
C VAL A 71 -9.69 -9.87 37.88
N LEU A 72 -8.94 -8.75 37.83
CA LEU A 72 -9.14 -7.58 38.67
C LEU A 72 -9.58 -6.41 37.79
N PHE A 73 -10.75 -5.85 38.12
CA PHE A 73 -11.20 -4.59 37.48
C PHE A 73 -10.76 -3.41 38.32
N ILE A 74 -10.21 -2.39 37.68
CA ILE A 74 -9.92 -1.08 38.27
C ILE A 74 -10.78 -0.07 37.53
N GLU A 75 -11.76 0.52 38.21
CA GLU A 75 -12.63 1.50 37.59
C GLU A 75 -11.87 2.77 37.23
N GLN A 76 -12.23 3.40 36.10
CA GLN A 76 -11.60 4.62 35.62
C GLN A 76 -11.58 5.72 36.69
N LYS A 77 -12.70 5.89 37.42
CA LYS A 77 -12.81 6.90 38.49
C LYS A 77 -11.80 6.66 39.64
N ASP A 78 -11.56 5.39 39.99
CA ASP A 78 -10.64 5.05 41.06
C ASP A 78 -9.18 5.23 40.61
N LEU A 79 -8.87 4.80 39.37
CA LEU A 79 -7.56 5.05 38.78
C LEU A 79 -7.27 6.54 38.70
N MET A 80 -8.22 7.35 38.21
CA MET A 80 -8.03 8.80 38.10
C MET A 80 -7.85 9.47 39.46
N ARG A 81 -8.65 9.07 40.46
CA ARG A 81 -8.48 9.56 41.85
C ARG A 81 -7.09 9.26 42.40
N GLU A 82 -6.59 8.04 42.20
CA GLU A 82 -5.23 7.66 42.63
C GLU A 82 -4.15 8.48 41.89
N LEU A 83 -4.36 8.75 40.61
CA LEU A 83 -3.44 9.58 39.82
C LEU A 83 -3.47 11.06 40.23
N GLU A 84 -4.60 11.58 40.71
CA GLU A 84 -4.72 12.95 41.22
C GLU A 84 -3.88 13.17 42.53
N HIS A 85 -3.68 12.11 43.33
CA HIS A 85 -2.83 12.14 44.48
C HIS A 85 -1.33 12.04 44.18
N LYS A 86 -0.98 11.82 42.90
CA LYS A 86 0.42 11.80 42.43
C LYS A 86 0.85 13.16 41.90
N PRO A 87 2.16 13.47 41.92
CA PRO A 87 2.65 14.69 41.31
C PRO A 87 2.18 14.83 39.86
N GLY A 88 1.83 16.04 39.41
CA GLY A 88 1.26 16.27 38.08
C GLY A 88 2.09 15.73 36.93
N TRP A 89 3.43 15.77 37.07
CA TRP A 89 4.32 15.17 36.05
C TRP A 89 4.13 13.68 35.88
N PHE A 90 3.75 12.95 36.93
CA PHE A 90 3.54 11.49 36.84
C PHE A 90 2.38 11.13 35.91
N ARG A 91 1.23 11.82 36.03
CA ARG A 91 0.09 11.66 35.13
C ARG A 91 0.46 12.01 33.69
N SER A 92 1.15 13.13 33.50
CA SER A 92 1.59 13.56 32.16
C SER A 92 2.54 12.54 31.54
N THR A 93 3.46 11.98 32.33
CA THR A 93 4.39 10.93 31.87
C THR A 93 3.65 9.66 31.47
N LEU A 94 2.65 9.20 32.27
CA LEU A 94 1.87 8.02 31.93
C LEU A 94 1.08 8.22 30.63
N SER A 95 0.41 9.35 30.47
CA SER A 95 -0.33 9.67 29.24
C SER A 95 0.60 9.76 28.02
N PHE A 96 1.77 10.36 28.21
CA PHE A 96 2.79 10.44 27.16
C PHE A 96 3.29 9.04 26.76
N LEU A 97 3.62 8.17 27.73
CA LEU A 97 4.07 6.81 27.46
C LEU A 97 2.98 5.98 26.77
N ALA A 98 1.72 6.08 27.23
CA ALA A 98 0.61 5.39 26.59
C ALA A 98 0.46 5.80 25.12
N SER A 99 0.44 7.11 24.85
CA SER A 99 0.36 7.64 23.48
C SER A 99 1.54 7.20 22.62
N HIS A 100 2.77 7.22 23.17
CA HIS A 100 3.96 6.77 22.47
C HIS A 100 3.95 5.27 22.14
N CYS A 101 3.53 4.43 23.09
CA CYS A 101 3.40 2.99 22.85
C CYS A 101 2.39 2.72 21.73
N HIS A 102 1.22 3.36 21.78
CA HIS A 102 0.21 3.23 20.75
C HIS A 102 0.72 3.67 19.36
N THR A 103 1.35 4.84 19.28
CA THR A 103 1.95 5.34 18.04
C THR A 103 3.06 4.41 17.53
N ALA A 104 3.89 3.85 18.42
CA ALA A 104 4.93 2.91 18.04
C ALA A 104 4.37 1.60 17.49
N GLU A 105 3.28 1.09 18.08
CA GLU A 105 2.58 -0.10 17.55
C GLU A 105 1.96 0.15 16.17
N GLU A 106 1.29 1.30 15.99
CA GLU A 106 0.73 1.68 14.69
C GLU A 106 1.83 1.85 13.64
N ASN A 107 2.94 2.51 13.97
CA ASN A 107 4.06 2.70 13.05
C ASN A 107 4.75 1.37 12.71
N SER A 108 4.95 0.49 13.69
CA SER A 108 5.49 -0.86 13.46
C SER A 108 4.58 -1.68 12.55
N ARG A 109 3.26 -1.52 12.71
CA ARG A 109 2.28 -2.19 11.85
C ARG A 109 2.30 -1.64 10.44
N LYS A 110 2.30 -0.31 10.27
CA LYS A 110 2.43 0.33 8.95
C LYS A 110 3.71 -0.13 8.25
N MET A 111 4.84 -0.13 8.96
CA MET A 111 6.12 -0.57 8.41
C MET A 111 6.08 -2.04 7.93
N ARG A 112 5.45 -2.95 8.69
CA ARG A 112 5.27 -4.35 8.27
C ARG A 112 4.43 -4.46 7.00
N ILE A 113 3.33 -3.70 6.90
CA ILE A 113 2.48 -3.66 5.70
C ILE A 113 3.28 -3.21 4.49
N VAL A 114 4.08 -2.13 4.64
CA VAL A 114 4.94 -1.62 3.55
C VAL A 114 5.97 -2.67 3.14
N GLN A 115 6.61 -3.34 4.10
CA GLN A 115 7.62 -4.38 3.85
C GLN A 115 7.02 -5.63 3.19
N ALA A 116 5.76 -5.93 3.44
CA ALA A 116 5.07 -7.09 2.88
C ALA A 116 4.56 -6.88 1.45
N LEU A 117 4.49 -5.64 0.97
CA LEU A 117 4.00 -5.36 -0.37
C LEU A 117 4.80 -6.06 -1.49
N PRO A 118 6.15 -6.08 -1.48
CA PRO A 118 6.91 -6.80 -2.49
C PRO A 118 6.60 -8.30 -2.51
N ALA A 119 6.38 -8.93 -1.34
CA ALA A 119 6.00 -10.34 -1.27
C ALA A 119 4.64 -10.60 -1.90
N LEU A 120 3.66 -9.72 -1.67
CA LEU A 120 2.34 -9.82 -2.30
C LEU A 120 2.42 -9.66 -3.84
N LEU A 121 3.16 -8.66 -4.32
CA LEU A 121 3.35 -8.46 -5.76
C LEU A 121 4.10 -9.63 -6.41
N PHE A 122 5.09 -10.20 -5.73
CA PHE A 122 5.78 -11.41 -6.15
C PHE A 122 4.82 -12.60 -6.30
N LEU A 123 3.90 -12.77 -5.35
CA LEU A 123 2.89 -13.82 -5.44
C LEU A 123 1.97 -13.63 -6.66
N PHE A 124 1.54 -12.40 -6.94
CA PHE A 124 0.77 -12.10 -8.13
C PHE A 124 1.58 -12.37 -9.40
N LYS A 125 2.81 -11.85 -9.51
CA LYS A 125 3.69 -12.08 -10.66
C LYS A 125 3.85 -13.57 -10.95
N ASN A 126 4.23 -14.37 -9.95
CA ASN A 126 4.41 -15.82 -10.12
C ASN A 126 3.10 -16.55 -10.46
N HIS A 127 1.97 -16.11 -9.89
CA HIS A 127 0.68 -16.72 -10.21
C HIS A 127 0.28 -16.45 -11.67
N LEU A 128 0.47 -15.22 -12.14
CA LEU A 128 0.22 -14.83 -13.52
C LEU A 128 1.11 -15.60 -14.50
N GLU A 129 2.39 -15.72 -14.20
CA GLU A 129 3.35 -16.47 -15.04
C GLU A 129 3.07 -17.98 -15.09
N ALA A 130 2.67 -18.56 -13.95
CA ALA A 130 2.46 -20.02 -13.86
C ALA A 130 1.08 -20.48 -14.34
N SER A 131 0.03 -19.71 -14.10
CA SER A 131 -1.35 -20.10 -14.40
C SER A 131 -1.93 -19.43 -15.65
N GLY A 132 -1.35 -18.29 -16.08
CA GLY A 132 -1.94 -17.42 -17.10
C GLY A 132 -3.28 -16.80 -16.69
N SER A 133 -3.69 -16.97 -15.42
CA SER A 133 -4.99 -16.51 -14.89
C SER A 133 -4.83 -15.18 -14.15
N ASP A 134 -5.73 -14.25 -14.43
CA ASP A 134 -5.83 -12.96 -13.73
C ASP A 134 -6.53 -13.07 -12.36
N ASN A 135 -7.05 -14.25 -12.01
CA ASN A 135 -7.80 -14.50 -10.80
C ASN A 135 -7.02 -15.38 -9.82
N ILE A 136 -7.00 -14.99 -8.55
CA ILE A 136 -6.45 -15.78 -7.46
C ILE A 136 -7.41 -15.76 -6.27
N THR A 137 -7.55 -16.88 -5.55
CA THR A 137 -8.41 -16.90 -4.39
C THR A 137 -7.82 -16.15 -3.21
N LEU A 138 -8.65 -15.38 -2.50
CA LEU A 138 -8.25 -14.64 -1.32
C LEU A 138 -7.62 -15.55 -0.25
N ALA A 139 -8.22 -16.73 -0.04
CA ALA A 139 -7.72 -17.72 0.93
C ALA A 139 -6.29 -18.18 0.59
N LEU A 140 -6.00 -18.43 -0.69
CA LEU A 140 -4.65 -18.83 -1.14
C LEU A 140 -3.63 -17.71 -0.95
N LEU A 141 -3.99 -16.46 -1.28
CA LEU A 141 -3.11 -15.31 -1.04
C LEU A 141 -2.79 -15.15 0.44
N GLN A 142 -3.81 -15.19 1.29
CA GLN A 142 -3.65 -15.06 2.74
C GLN A 142 -2.76 -16.17 3.31
N GLN A 143 -2.98 -17.42 2.87
CA GLN A 143 -2.14 -18.55 3.31
C GLN A 143 -0.68 -18.37 2.88
N LYS A 144 -0.45 -17.98 1.62
CA LYS A 144 0.90 -17.77 1.10
C LYS A 144 1.61 -16.60 1.78
N MET A 145 0.92 -15.48 2.02
CA MET A 145 1.47 -14.32 2.74
C MET A 145 1.87 -14.66 4.18
N LEU A 146 1.06 -15.47 4.87
CA LEU A 146 1.38 -15.94 6.21
C LEU A 146 2.66 -16.80 6.22
N VAL A 147 2.81 -17.69 5.22
CA VAL A 147 3.98 -18.60 5.13
C VAL A 147 5.24 -17.88 4.69
N LEU A 148 5.16 -16.96 3.71
CA LEU A 148 6.33 -16.33 3.12
C LEU A 148 6.90 -15.18 3.95
N ASP A 149 6.03 -14.39 4.57
CA ASP A 149 6.43 -13.13 5.21
C ASP A 149 5.80 -12.94 6.60
N ASN A 150 5.20 -14.00 7.14
CA ASN A 150 4.51 -13.98 8.44
C ASN A 150 3.49 -12.82 8.56
N VAL A 151 2.88 -12.45 7.44
CA VAL A 151 1.84 -11.40 7.36
C VAL A 151 0.50 -12.02 7.67
N ASP A 152 -0.18 -11.48 8.66
CA ASP A 152 -1.49 -11.97 9.06
C ASP A 152 -2.57 -11.66 8.01
N TYR A 153 -3.72 -12.33 8.15
CA TYR A 153 -4.84 -12.17 7.21
C TYR A 153 -5.36 -10.73 7.14
N ALA A 154 -5.34 -10.02 8.27
CA ALA A 154 -5.84 -8.65 8.34
C ALA A 154 -4.90 -7.66 7.64
N ASP A 155 -3.60 -7.84 7.77
CA ASP A 155 -2.61 -6.99 7.10
C ASP A 155 -2.54 -7.32 5.60
N THR A 156 -2.73 -8.58 5.21
CA THR A 156 -2.90 -8.97 3.79
C THR A 156 -4.14 -8.30 3.18
N GLU A 157 -5.27 -8.30 3.88
CA GLU A 157 -6.50 -7.65 3.40
C GLU A 157 -6.33 -6.14 3.24
N LYS A 158 -5.62 -5.47 4.16
CA LYS A 158 -5.28 -4.05 4.03
C LYS A 158 -4.43 -3.76 2.80
N LEU A 159 -3.42 -4.59 2.53
CA LEU A 159 -2.61 -4.46 1.31
C LEU A 159 -3.47 -4.57 0.06
N LEU A 160 -4.37 -5.56 0.02
CA LEU A 160 -5.29 -5.75 -1.09
C LEU A 160 -6.22 -4.54 -1.26
N GLN A 161 -6.77 -3.98 -0.16
CA GLN A 161 -7.60 -2.77 -0.19
C GLN A 161 -6.82 -1.54 -0.70
N ILE A 162 -5.53 -1.41 -0.35
CA ILE A 162 -4.67 -0.34 -0.88
C ILE A 162 -4.52 -0.50 -2.40
N LEU A 163 -4.24 -1.72 -2.88
CA LEU A 163 -4.08 -1.99 -4.31
C LEU A 163 -5.40 -1.86 -5.08
N GLU A 164 -6.53 -2.23 -4.48
CA GLU A 164 -7.88 -2.00 -5.03
C GLU A 164 -8.18 -0.51 -5.16
N GLY A 165 -7.86 0.28 -4.13
CA GLY A 165 -8.00 1.74 -4.18
C GLY A 165 -7.04 2.45 -5.16
N LEU A 166 -6.07 1.74 -5.71
CA LEU A 166 -5.20 2.17 -6.81
C LEU A 166 -5.64 1.61 -8.18
N GLU A 167 -6.78 0.91 -8.21
CA GLU A 167 -7.35 0.28 -9.41
C GLU A 167 -6.49 -0.84 -10.02
N MET A 168 -5.51 -1.36 -9.27
CA MET A 168 -4.63 -2.44 -9.72
C MET A 168 -5.30 -3.81 -9.69
N LEU A 169 -6.28 -3.96 -8.81
CA LEU A 169 -7.03 -5.20 -8.63
C LEU A 169 -8.48 -4.91 -8.20
N ARG A 170 -9.33 -5.93 -8.27
CA ARG A 170 -10.70 -5.92 -7.73
C ARG A 170 -10.91 -7.13 -6.84
N ILE A 171 -11.63 -6.94 -5.74
CA ILE A 171 -11.98 -8.02 -4.81
C ILE A 171 -13.46 -8.37 -5.04
N GLU A 172 -13.70 -9.55 -5.59
CA GLU A 172 -15.05 -10.06 -5.91
C GLU A 172 -15.35 -11.30 -5.06
N GLY A 173 -15.88 -11.07 -3.85
CA GLY A 173 -16.12 -12.16 -2.89
C GLY A 173 -14.81 -12.81 -2.44
N ASP A 174 -14.62 -14.08 -2.76
CA ASP A 174 -13.40 -14.84 -2.43
C ASP A 174 -12.32 -14.77 -3.55
N LEU A 175 -12.57 -14.02 -4.61
CA LEU A 175 -11.63 -13.88 -5.72
C LEU A 175 -11.00 -12.50 -5.74
N VAL A 176 -9.72 -12.46 -6.01
CA VAL A 176 -8.96 -11.25 -6.29
C VAL A 176 -8.57 -11.28 -7.76
N ARG A 177 -9.03 -10.30 -8.52
CA ARG A 177 -8.78 -10.16 -9.94
C ARG A 177 -7.80 -9.03 -10.21
N VAL A 178 -6.71 -9.31 -10.91
CA VAL A 178 -5.73 -8.29 -11.31
C VAL A 178 -6.25 -7.53 -12.52
N SER A 179 -6.34 -6.19 -12.43
CA SER A 179 -6.91 -5.35 -13.50
C SER A 179 -5.93 -5.10 -14.65
N ASN A 180 -4.64 -4.96 -14.35
CA ASN A 180 -3.58 -4.80 -15.34
C ASN A 180 -2.43 -5.76 -15.03
N LEU A 181 -2.28 -6.76 -15.92
CA LEU A 181 -1.33 -7.84 -15.74
C LEU A 181 0.13 -7.39 -15.87
N GLN A 182 0.40 -6.32 -16.62
CA GLN A 182 1.76 -5.83 -16.86
C GLN A 182 2.26 -4.91 -15.73
N ILE A 183 1.36 -4.18 -15.08
CA ILE A 183 1.74 -3.24 -14.01
C ILE A 183 2.27 -3.96 -12.77
N VAL A 184 1.76 -5.14 -12.44
CA VAL A 184 2.20 -5.90 -11.27
C VAL A 184 3.68 -6.27 -11.33
N PRO A 185 4.18 -6.91 -12.42
CA PRO A 185 5.61 -7.15 -12.59
C PRO A 185 6.44 -5.87 -12.56
N MET A 186 6.03 -4.83 -13.30
CA MET A 186 6.77 -3.57 -13.37
C MET A 186 6.87 -2.89 -12.00
N LEU A 187 5.79 -2.87 -11.23
CA LEU A 187 5.79 -2.29 -9.89
C LEU A 187 6.67 -3.12 -8.94
N TYR A 188 6.60 -4.45 -9.02
CA TYR A 188 7.49 -5.34 -8.26
C TYR A 188 8.96 -5.04 -8.57
N ASP A 189 9.32 -5.00 -9.86
CA ASP A 189 10.69 -4.77 -10.30
C ASP A 189 11.19 -3.38 -9.89
N ALA A 190 10.35 -2.33 -9.97
CA ALA A 190 10.68 -0.98 -9.52
C ALA A 190 10.92 -0.92 -8.00
N LEU A 191 10.10 -1.61 -7.19
CA LEU A 191 10.29 -1.69 -5.74
C LEU A 191 11.55 -2.49 -5.37
N GLN A 192 11.83 -3.60 -6.06
CA GLN A 192 13.05 -4.39 -5.87
C GLN A 192 14.29 -3.59 -6.24
N PHE A 193 14.28 -2.88 -7.37
CA PHE A 193 15.37 -2.01 -7.77
C PHE A 193 15.68 -0.97 -6.68
N ARG A 194 14.65 -0.30 -6.15
CA ARG A 194 14.80 0.67 -5.06
C ARG A 194 15.38 0.03 -3.79
N ALA A 195 14.92 -1.16 -3.43
CA ALA A 195 15.40 -1.87 -2.24
C ALA A 195 16.88 -2.25 -2.34
N LEU A 196 17.32 -2.74 -3.51
CA LEU A 196 18.67 -3.21 -3.74
C LEU A 196 19.67 -2.07 -3.96
N ASN A 197 19.31 -1.10 -4.79
CA ASN A 197 20.22 -0.05 -5.25
C ASN A 197 20.15 1.24 -4.43
N LYS A 198 19.14 1.38 -3.54
CA LYS A 198 18.85 2.61 -2.80
C LYS A 198 18.59 3.82 -3.71
N GLN A 199 18.19 3.57 -4.93
CA GLN A 199 17.89 4.56 -5.97
C GLN A 199 16.50 4.29 -6.53
N VAL A 200 15.92 5.31 -7.17
CA VAL A 200 14.64 5.19 -7.87
C VAL A 200 14.86 4.36 -9.14
N SER A 201 13.93 3.47 -9.48
CA SER A 201 14.00 2.68 -10.71
C SER A 201 14.04 3.59 -11.95
N PRO A 202 14.78 3.22 -13.00
CA PRO A 202 14.76 3.94 -14.28
C PRO A 202 13.37 4.06 -14.90
N ASP A 203 12.45 3.15 -14.60
CA ASP A 203 11.07 3.17 -15.09
C ASP A 203 10.20 4.23 -14.38
N ILE A 204 10.68 4.79 -13.27
CA ILE A 204 10.04 5.92 -12.60
C ILE A 204 10.58 7.21 -13.21
N LEU A 205 9.82 7.73 -14.15
CA LEU A 205 10.23 8.82 -15.02
C LEU A 205 9.99 10.20 -14.40
N PRO A 206 10.85 11.19 -14.68
CA PRO A 206 10.56 12.59 -14.40
C PRO A 206 9.25 13.07 -15.03
N ILE A 207 8.60 14.06 -14.43
CA ILE A 207 7.33 14.63 -14.94
C ILE A 207 7.46 15.11 -16.39
N THR A 208 8.62 15.65 -16.77
CA THR A 208 8.90 16.10 -18.15
C THR A 208 8.79 14.96 -19.15
N ASP A 209 9.36 13.80 -18.81
CA ASP A 209 9.37 12.62 -19.66
C ASP A 209 7.96 12.01 -19.75
N GLN A 210 7.23 11.98 -18.64
CA GLN A 210 5.82 11.57 -18.61
C GLN A 210 4.94 12.46 -19.50
N LEU A 211 5.21 13.79 -19.54
CA LEU A 211 4.50 14.72 -20.42
C LEU A 211 4.80 14.44 -21.90
N VAL A 212 6.06 14.13 -22.25
CA VAL A 212 6.43 13.76 -23.62
C VAL A 212 5.71 12.46 -24.02
N LEU A 213 5.71 11.43 -23.18
CA LEU A 213 5.00 10.19 -23.45
C LEU A 213 3.48 10.39 -23.54
N THR A 214 2.90 11.21 -22.66
CA THR A 214 1.49 11.59 -22.73
C THR A 214 1.17 12.30 -24.06
N THR A 215 2.07 13.14 -24.52
CA THR A 215 1.95 13.82 -25.83
C THR A 215 1.96 12.83 -26.97
N PHE A 216 2.85 11.83 -26.92
CA PHE A 216 2.90 10.75 -27.90
C PHE A 216 1.58 9.96 -27.95
N VAL A 217 1.08 9.53 -26.80
CA VAL A 217 -0.21 8.80 -26.69
C VAL A 217 -1.36 9.64 -27.25
N LYS A 218 -1.43 10.93 -26.92
CA LYS A 218 -2.46 11.83 -27.46
C LYS A 218 -2.32 12.02 -28.97
N ALA A 219 -1.10 12.16 -29.48
CA ALA A 219 -0.87 12.28 -30.91
C ALA A 219 -1.35 11.05 -31.68
N VAL A 220 -1.14 9.85 -31.14
CA VAL A 220 -1.65 8.60 -31.71
C VAL A 220 -3.17 8.57 -31.70
N ARG A 221 -3.80 8.83 -30.55
CA ARG A 221 -5.26 8.71 -30.37
C ARG A 221 -6.06 9.75 -31.14
N GLU A 222 -5.66 11.03 -31.03
CA GLU A 222 -6.40 12.13 -31.66
C GLU A 222 -6.29 12.16 -33.18
N ASN A 223 -5.22 11.60 -33.75
CA ASN A 223 -5.06 11.52 -35.22
C ASN A 223 -5.47 10.16 -35.79
N GLY A 224 -6.06 9.26 -34.99
CA GLY A 224 -6.55 7.97 -35.45
C GLY A 224 -5.46 7.07 -36.03
N ILE A 225 -4.22 7.19 -35.54
CA ILE A 225 -3.09 6.39 -36.02
C ILE A 225 -3.31 4.94 -35.65
N SER A 226 -3.29 4.07 -36.66
CA SER A 226 -3.48 2.64 -36.45
C SER A 226 -2.29 2.04 -35.70
N ILE A 227 -2.58 1.39 -34.56
CA ILE A 227 -1.61 0.61 -33.82
C ILE A 227 -1.43 -0.72 -34.58
N ARG A 228 -0.29 -0.84 -35.25
CA ARG A 228 0.07 -2.07 -36.00
C ARG A 228 1.34 -2.68 -35.41
N GLY A 229 1.22 -3.88 -34.86
CA GLY A 229 2.34 -4.55 -34.18
C GLY A 229 2.68 -3.91 -32.83
N THR A 230 3.91 -4.10 -32.36
CA THR A 230 4.36 -3.59 -31.07
C THR A 230 4.73 -2.10 -31.12
N ARG A 231 5.10 -1.56 -32.29
CA ARG A 231 5.54 -0.16 -32.46
C ARG A 231 4.58 0.68 -33.29
N THR A 232 4.31 1.86 -32.77
CA THR A 232 3.46 2.88 -33.41
C THR A 232 4.34 4.09 -33.76
N THR A 233 4.15 4.62 -34.99
CA THR A 233 4.94 5.76 -35.50
C THR A 233 4.06 6.98 -35.70
N VAL A 234 4.53 8.13 -35.24
CA VAL A 234 3.87 9.45 -35.40
C VAL A 234 4.80 10.37 -36.19
N GLY A 235 4.27 11.03 -37.19
CA GLY A 235 5.01 12.07 -37.92
C GLY A 235 5.43 13.23 -36.99
N ALA A 236 6.65 13.75 -37.18
CA ALA A 236 7.17 14.81 -36.32
C ALA A 236 6.27 16.05 -36.27
N ASP A 237 5.67 16.44 -37.38
CA ASP A 237 4.77 17.60 -37.47
C ASP A 237 3.54 17.43 -36.57
N LEU A 238 2.92 16.23 -36.57
CA LEU A 238 1.79 15.89 -35.72
C LEU A 238 2.19 15.84 -34.24
N PHE A 239 3.34 15.24 -33.93
CA PHE A 239 3.86 15.18 -32.58
C PHE A 239 4.17 16.58 -32.02
N ILE A 240 4.86 17.44 -32.80
CA ILE A 240 5.18 18.82 -32.40
C ILE A 240 3.89 19.66 -32.26
N ALA A 241 2.91 19.48 -33.14
CA ALA A 241 1.63 20.15 -33.03
C ALA A 241 0.88 19.73 -31.73
N GLN A 242 0.93 18.46 -31.40
CA GLN A 242 0.35 17.96 -30.15
C GLN A 242 1.13 18.44 -28.92
N ALA A 243 2.46 18.50 -28.99
CA ALA A 243 3.29 19.02 -27.93
C ALA A 243 3.00 20.49 -27.60
N LYS A 244 2.71 21.31 -28.58
CA LYS A 244 2.29 22.71 -28.37
C LYS A 244 1.01 22.81 -27.54
N LYS A 245 0.08 21.84 -27.67
CA LYS A 245 -1.16 21.82 -26.92
C LYS A 245 -0.95 21.23 -25.48
N THR A 246 -0.16 20.17 -25.35
CA THR A 246 -0.01 19.44 -24.07
C THR A 246 1.11 19.97 -23.19
N MET A 247 2.18 20.51 -23.80
CA MET A 247 3.39 20.96 -23.09
C MET A 247 3.56 22.51 -23.17
N PHE A 248 2.53 23.24 -23.61
CA PHE A 248 2.56 24.69 -23.73
C PHE A 248 3.80 25.23 -24.48
N GLY A 249 4.27 24.51 -25.51
CA GLY A 249 5.42 24.88 -26.35
C GLY A 249 6.80 24.57 -25.73
N SER A 250 6.87 23.85 -24.62
CA SER A 250 8.13 23.52 -23.91
C SER A 250 8.85 22.28 -24.47
N LEU A 251 8.41 21.70 -25.59
CA LEU A 251 9.12 20.60 -26.24
C LEU A 251 10.45 21.08 -26.79
N THR A 252 11.53 20.50 -26.34
CA THR A 252 12.90 20.76 -26.79
C THR A 252 13.64 19.42 -26.93
N MET A 253 14.78 19.43 -27.65
CA MET A 253 15.64 18.24 -27.67
C MET A 253 16.07 17.82 -26.27
N ARG A 254 16.27 18.76 -25.35
CA ARG A 254 16.63 18.47 -23.96
C ARG A 254 15.55 17.64 -23.23
N THR A 255 14.26 17.84 -23.55
CA THR A 255 13.15 17.07 -22.96
C THR A 255 12.90 15.75 -23.70
N LEU A 256 13.25 15.65 -24.98
CA LEU A 256 13.02 14.46 -25.79
C LEU A 256 14.20 13.47 -25.72
N ALA A 257 15.44 13.99 -25.67
CA ALA A 257 16.66 13.17 -25.73
C ALA A 257 16.75 12.05 -24.70
N PRO A 258 16.35 12.22 -23.43
CA PRO A 258 16.40 11.12 -22.46
C PRO A 258 15.58 9.88 -22.89
N LEU A 259 14.39 10.10 -23.46
CA LEU A 259 13.51 9.03 -23.94
C LEU A 259 14.05 8.35 -25.20
N LEU A 260 14.76 9.09 -26.05
CA LEU A 260 15.45 8.56 -27.24
C LEU A 260 16.70 7.75 -26.82
N GLN A 261 17.47 8.25 -25.87
CA GLN A 261 18.67 7.57 -25.35
C GLN A 261 18.34 6.26 -24.64
N ASN A 262 17.25 6.23 -23.90
CA ASN A 262 16.79 5.03 -23.18
C ASN A 262 16.00 4.05 -24.09
N GLY A 263 15.77 4.40 -25.35
CA GLY A 263 15.06 3.55 -26.31
C GLY A 263 13.56 3.40 -26.07
N ILE A 264 12.97 4.20 -25.17
CA ILE A 264 11.50 4.25 -24.95
C ILE A 264 10.82 4.83 -26.19
N LEU A 265 11.42 5.88 -26.76
CA LEU A 265 11.06 6.42 -28.06
C LEU A 265 12.23 6.28 -29.03
N GLU A 266 11.95 6.20 -30.29
CA GLU A 266 12.94 6.21 -31.37
C GLU A 266 12.60 7.32 -32.37
N ALA A 267 13.61 7.96 -32.92
CA ALA A 267 13.46 8.99 -33.94
C ALA A 267 13.97 8.50 -35.31
N GLU A 268 13.38 9.02 -36.37
CA GLU A 268 13.89 8.88 -37.74
C GLU A 268 14.27 10.26 -38.29
N PRO A 269 15.55 10.49 -38.69
CA PRO A 269 16.70 9.60 -38.58
C PRO A 269 17.06 9.27 -37.13
N ALA A 270 17.83 8.18 -36.93
CA ALA A 270 18.24 7.72 -35.59
C ALA A 270 18.89 8.85 -34.80
N TYR A 271 18.60 8.93 -33.50
CA TYR A 271 19.10 9.98 -32.62
C TYR A 271 20.63 9.98 -32.54
N SER A 272 21.19 11.16 -32.64
CA SER A 272 22.61 11.46 -32.42
C SER A 272 22.73 12.84 -31.74
N GLU A 273 23.93 13.18 -31.25
CA GLU A 273 24.16 14.49 -30.60
C GLU A 273 23.89 15.71 -31.55
N ALA A 274 23.95 15.49 -32.84
CA ALA A 274 23.65 16.51 -33.85
C ALA A 274 22.14 16.60 -34.19
N THR A 275 21.30 15.74 -33.64
CA THR A 275 19.85 15.69 -33.92
C THR A 275 19.16 16.92 -33.33
N THR A 276 18.37 17.61 -34.15
CA THR A 276 17.50 18.71 -33.73
C THR A 276 16.04 18.35 -33.97
N LEU A 277 15.09 19.06 -33.34
CA LEU A 277 13.67 18.81 -33.58
C LEU A 277 13.28 18.96 -35.05
N GLU A 278 13.95 19.82 -35.78
CA GLU A 278 13.68 20.08 -37.19
C GLU A 278 14.18 18.95 -38.11
N THR A 279 15.17 18.20 -37.69
CA THR A 279 15.72 17.07 -38.47
C THR A 279 14.94 15.77 -38.29
N ILE A 280 14.10 15.67 -37.25
CA ILE A 280 13.27 14.49 -36.97
C ILE A 280 12.09 14.46 -37.96
N LYS A 281 11.91 13.35 -38.66
CA LYS A 281 10.79 13.09 -39.55
C LYS A 281 9.64 12.38 -38.90
N SER A 282 9.98 11.43 -38.03
CA SER A 282 8.99 10.66 -37.26
C SER A 282 9.54 10.22 -35.93
N ILE A 283 8.63 9.92 -34.98
CA ILE A 283 8.91 9.37 -33.67
C ILE A 283 8.10 8.09 -33.53
N SER A 284 8.72 7.02 -33.07
CA SER A 284 8.07 5.74 -32.86
C SER A 284 8.31 5.24 -31.43
N GLY A 285 7.40 4.43 -30.92
CA GLY A 285 7.49 3.80 -29.62
C GLY A 285 6.55 2.61 -29.50
N ASP A 286 6.80 1.76 -28.53
CA ASP A 286 5.88 0.69 -28.16
C ASP A 286 4.71 1.31 -27.40
N PHE A 287 3.54 1.33 -28.03
CA PHE A 287 2.37 2.06 -27.52
C PHE A 287 1.85 1.46 -26.20
N GLU A 288 1.78 0.14 -26.12
CA GLU A 288 1.32 -0.56 -24.92
C GLU A 288 2.31 -0.37 -23.77
N HIS A 289 3.60 -0.55 -24.03
CA HIS A 289 4.64 -0.31 -23.02
C HIS A 289 4.66 1.15 -22.52
N ILE A 290 4.43 2.12 -23.40
CA ILE A 290 4.31 3.54 -23.01
C ILE A 290 3.10 3.76 -22.10
N LEU A 291 1.97 3.13 -22.36
CA LEU A 291 0.80 3.20 -21.49
C LEU A 291 1.08 2.59 -20.12
N ASP A 292 1.76 1.43 -20.08
CA ASP A 292 2.14 0.77 -18.85
C ASP A 292 3.13 1.61 -18.03
N LEU A 293 4.13 2.24 -18.68
CA LEU A 293 5.04 3.18 -18.02
C LEU A 293 4.30 4.39 -17.42
N LEU A 294 3.36 4.98 -18.14
CA LEU A 294 2.56 6.08 -17.63
C LEU A 294 1.69 5.66 -16.45
N GLU A 295 1.11 4.48 -16.52
CA GLU A 295 0.31 3.94 -15.42
C GLU A 295 1.17 3.60 -14.19
N LEU A 296 2.34 3.01 -14.36
CA LEU A 296 3.31 2.79 -13.28
C LEU A 296 3.65 4.12 -12.58
N ASN A 297 3.93 5.15 -13.37
CA ASN A 297 4.27 6.48 -12.86
C ASN A 297 3.10 7.23 -12.23
N ARG A 298 1.86 6.87 -12.54
CA ARG A 298 0.65 7.31 -11.84
C ARG A 298 0.52 6.64 -10.47
N ILE A 299 0.75 5.32 -10.44
CA ILE A 299 0.51 4.49 -9.26
C ILE A 299 1.61 4.66 -8.22
N PHE A 300 2.88 4.67 -8.62
CA PHE A 300 4.03 4.62 -7.71
C PHE A 300 4.02 5.74 -6.66
N PRO A 301 3.82 7.03 -6.99
CA PRO A 301 3.74 8.09 -5.99
C PRO A 301 2.50 7.99 -5.09
N LEU A 302 1.38 7.50 -5.63
CA LEU A 302 0.15 7.30 -4.86
C LEU A 302 0.30 6.15 -3.85
N LEU A 303 1.02 5.10 -4.24
CA LEU A 303 1.37 4.00 -3.37
C LEU A 303 2.26 4.48 -2.22
N ASP A 304 3.34 5.20 -2.51
CA ASP A 304 4.21 5.78 -1.50
C ASP A 304 3.42 6.63 -0.50
N LYS A 305 2.49 7.47 -0.98
CA LYS A 305 1.64 8.30 -0.11
C LYS A 305 0.67 7.50 0.77
N LYS A 306 0.18 6.35 0.29
CA LYS A 306 -0.74 5.49 1.07
C LYS A 306 -0.03 4.59 2.08
N LEU A 307 1.24 4.32 1.86
CA LEU A 307 2.06 3.48 2.73
C LEU A 307 2.80 4.28 3.82
N VAL A 308 2.96 5.57 3.64
CA VAL A 308 3.47 6.51 4.65
C VAL A 308 2.33 6.98 5.55
#